data_0b34f537015af28b7e63c5a806641c32
#
_entry.id   0b34f537015af28b7e63c5a806641c32
#
_cell.length_a   1.000
_cell.length_b   1.000
_cell.length_c   1.000
_cell.angle_alpha   90.00
_cell.angle_beta   90.00
_cell.angle_gamma   90.00
#
_symmetry.space_group_name_H-M   'P 1'
#
loop_
_entity.id
_entity.type
_entity.pdbx_description
1 polymer ?
#
loop_
_entity_poly.entity_id
_entity_poly.type
_entity_poly.pdbx_seq_one_letter_code
_entity_poly.pdbx_strand_id
1 'polypeptide(L)'
;IDISETRLEEIFLELQSQGAHNINLVTPTQYLPSLLPVLKRVKPQLFIPIVYNCGGYETLEAVDALAPYIDIWLPDLKYYSSELSARYSAAPDYFPVASAAVKRMIKHTGPLVLEDFSENGQACQLMKRGVILRHMVLPKHKDDSIRLLHWIHDNLPEGHFLVSLMSQYTPFY
;
A
#
# COMPACT_ATOMS: atom_id res chain seq x y z
N ILE A 1 23.45 -4.32 -1.84
CA ILE A 1 23.76 -5.42 -2.78
C ILE A 1 22.91 -5.18 -4.01
N ASP A 2 23.57 -4.97 -5.16
CA ASP A 2 22.87 -4.85 -6.43
C ASP A 2 22.44 -6.25 -6.89
N ILE A 3 21.18 -6.37 -7.33
CA ILE A 3 20.64 -7.60 -7.90
C ILE A 3 20.19 -7.34 -9.34
N SER A 4 20.37 -8.34 -10.22
CA SER A 4 19.86 -8.25 -11.59
C SER A 4 18.34 -8.42 -11.62
N GLU A 5 17.71 -7.95 -12.71
CA GLU A 5 16.29 -8.19 -12.94
C GLU A 5 15.94 -9.69 -12.90
N THR A 6 16.76 -10.53 -13.53
CA THR A 6 16.59 -12.00 -13.52
C THR A 6 16.63 -12.54 -12.08
N ARG A 7 17.58 -12.06 -11.26
CA ARG A 7 17.66 -12.49 -9.87
C ARG A 7 16.44 -12.05 -9.07
N LEU A 8 15.88 -10.87 -9.35
CA LEU A 8 14.66 -10.40 -8.69
C LEU A 8 13.46 -11.29 -9.05
N GLU A 9 13.33 -11.72 -10.31
CA GLU A 9 12.28 -12.67 -10.73
C GLU A 9 12.41 -14.01 -9.99
N GLU A 10 13.63 -14.56 -9.91
CA GLU A 10 13.91 -15.79 -9.17
C GLU A 10 13.50 -15.66 -7.70
N ILE A 11 13.84 -14.54 -7.04
CA ILE A 11 13.47 -14.28 -5.65
C ILE A 11 11.95 -14.32 -5.47
N PHE A 12 11.16 -13.75 -6.38
CA PHE A 12 9.71 -13.79 -6.26
C PHE A 12 9.16 -15.22 -6.32
N LEU A 13 9.69 -16.03 -7.24
CA LEU A 13 9.31 -17.43 -7.38
C LEU A 13 9.81 -18.29 -6.20
N GLU A 14 10.99 -18.02 -5.69
CA GLU A 14 11.54 -18.68 -4.50
C GLU A 14 10.66 -18.40 -3.27
N LEU A 15 10.28 -17.14 -3.02
CA LEU A 15 9.40 -16.79 -1.91
C LEU A 15 8.04 -17.49 -2.02
N GLN A 16 7.46 -17.54 -3.21
CA GLN A 16 6.23 -18.29 -3.45
C GLN A 16 6.41 -19.78 -3.14
N SER A 17 7.51 -20.40 -3.59
CA SER A 17 7.80 -21.82 -3.38
C SER A 17 8.04 -22.16 -1.89
N GLN A 18 8.49 -21.19 -1.12
CA GLN A 18 8.67 -21.27 0.33
C GLN A 18 7.37 -21.10 1.13
N GLY A 19 6.23 -20.87 0.44
CA GLY A 19 4.93 -20.73 1.09
C GLY A 19 4.63 -19.31 1.61
N ALA A 20 5.30 -18.27 1.08
CA ALA A 20 4.95 -16.89 1.41
C ALA A 20 3.51 -16.59 1.02
N HIS A 21 2.78 -15.86 1.86
CA HIS A 21 1.39 -15.47 1.59
C HIS A 21 1.26 -14.31 0.60
N ASN A 22 2.30 -13.51 0.43
CA ASN A 22 2.36 -12.39 -0.50
C ASN A 22 3.82 -11.99 -0.78
N ILE A 23 4.01 -11.16 -1.82
CA ILE A 23 5.26 -10.44 -2.10
C ILE A 23 5.04 -8.98 -1.70
N ASN A 24 5.72 -8.50 -0.67
CA ASN A 24 5.59 -7.12 -0.19
C ASN A 24 6.73 -6.23 -0.73
N LEU A 25 6.38 -5.35 -1.66
CA LEU A 25 7.29 -4.34 -2.22
C LEU A 25 7.26 -3.09 -1.34
N VAL A 26 8.29 -2.88 -0.57
CA VAL A 26 8.37 -1.76 0.38
C VAL A 26 9.08 -0.57 -0.24
N THR A 27 8.36 0.54 -0.39
CA THR A 27 8.85 1.82 -0.94
C THR A 27 9.60 1.66 -2.28
N PRO A 28 9.02 0.99 -3.28
CA PRO A 28 9.73 0.63 -4.50
C PRO A 28 9.70 1.72 -5.58
N THR A 29 9.08 2.88 -5.33
CA THR A 29 8.79 3.94 -6.30
C THR A 29 10.02 4.38 -7.10
N GLN A 30 11.17 4.53 -6.43
CA GLN A 30 12.42 4.94 -7.09
C GLN A 30 12.99 3.88 -8.05
N TYR A 31 12.53 2.64 -7.96
CA TYR A 31 12.99 1.51 -8.77
C TYR A 31 12.03 1.14 -9.91
N LEU A 32 10.96 1.91 -10.14
CA LEU A 32 9.93 1.59 -11.14
C LEU A 32 10.48 1.25 -12.53
N PRO A 33 11.49 1.98 -13.06
CA PRO A 33 12.02 1.66 -14.39
C PRO A 33 12.55 0.23 -14.52
N SER A 34 13.21 -0.29 -13.47
CA SER A 34 13.73 -1.67 -13.44
C SER A 34 12.70 -2.68 -12.94
N LEU A 35 11.76 -2.24 -12.09
CA LEU A 35 10.76 -3.11 -11.49
C LEU A 35 9.64 -3.50 -12.46
N LEU A 36 9.13 -2.56 -13.26
CA LEU A 36 8.01 -2.80 -14.18
C LEU A 36 8.27 -3.93 -15.18
N PRO A 37 9.45 -4.03 -15.84
CA PRO A 37 9.76 -5.16 -16.70
C PRO A 37 9.73 -6.51 -15.96
N VAL A 38 10.25 -6.55 -14.72
CA VAL A 38 10.24 -7.75 -13.88
C VAL A 38 8.81 -8.14 -13.52
N LEU A 39 8.00 -7.20 -13.04
CA LEU A 39 6.59 -7.45 -12.72
C LEU A 39 5.80 -8.00 -13.91
N LYS A 40 6.04 -7.46 -15.09
CA LYS A 40 5.40 -7.93 -16.33
C LYS A 40 5.72 -9.38 -16.64
N ARG A 41 6.96 -9.84 -16.40
CA ARG A 41 7.39 -11.20 -16.67
C ARG A 41 6.97 -12.18 -15.58
N VAL A 42 7.04 -11.77 -14.32
CA VAL A 42 6.79 -12.68 -13.18
C VAL A 42 5.33 -12.79 -12.79
N LYS A 43 4.53 -11.72 -12.97
CA LYS A 43 3.11 -11.70 -12.55
C LYS A 43 2.28 -12.88 -13.05
N PRO A 44 2.40 -13.34 -14.32
CA PRO A 44 1.63 -14.49 -14.79
C PRO A 44 2.00 -15.84 -14.12
N GLN A 45 3.13 -15.88 -13.41
CA GLN A 45 3.65 -17.08 -12.75
C GLN A 45 3.36 -17.09 -11.24
N LEU A 46 2.80 -15.98 -10.71
CA LEU A 46 2.52 -15.84 -9.28
C LEU A 46 1.08 -16.20 -8.95
N PHE A 47 0.90 -17.04 -7.92
CA PHE A 47 -0.39 -17.39 -7.31
C PHE A 47 -0.66 -16.61 -6.03
N ILE A 48 0.39 -15.98 -5.47
CA ILE A 48 0.29 -15.12 -4.29
C ILE A 48 0.20 -13.66 -4.71
N PRO A 49 -0.51 -12.81 -3.94
CA PRO A 49 -0.66 -11.41 -4.29
C PRO A 49 0.63 -10.61 -4.15
N ILE A 50 0.78 -9.61 -5.00
CA ILE A 50 1.82 -8.59 -4.87
C ILE A 50 1.24 -7.40 -4.11
N VAL A 51 1.89 -7.02 -3.02
CA VAL A 51 1.56 -5.87 -2.16
C VAL A 51 2.48 -4.70 -2.51
N TYR A 52 1.92 -3.53 -2.79
CA TYR A 52 2.66 -2.29 -2.97
C TYR A 52 2.53 -1.42 -1.71
N ASN A 53 3.59 -1.41 -0.90
CA ASN A 53 3.66 -0.70 0.38
C ASN A 53 4.39 0.62 0.19
N CYS A 54 3.69 1.74 0.28
CA CYS A 54 4.23 3.06 -0.02
C CYS A 54 3.78 4.14 0.96
N GLY A 55 4.46 5.28 0.92
CA GLY A 55 4.13 6.46 1.73
C GLY A 55 2.87 7.20 1.30
N GLY A 56 2.17 6.74 0.27
CA GLY A 56 0.95 7.35 -0.27
C GLY A 56 1.20 8.54 -1.20
N TYR A 57 2.37 9.16 -1.16
CA TYR A 57 2.73 10.31 -1.99
C TYR A 57 3.22 9.83 -3.37
N GLU A 58 2.26 9.34 -4.18
CA GLU A 58 2.52 8.73 -5.49
C GLU A 58 1.90 9.56 -6.61
N THR A 59 2.56 9.60 -7.76
CA THR A 59 1.94 10.20 -8.96
C THR A 59 0.88 9.27 -9.54
N LEU A 60 -0.11 9.83 -10.22
CA LEU A 60 -1.17 9.02 -10.85
C LEU A 60 -0.60 8.14 -11.96
N GLU A 61 0.42 8.62 -12.68
CA GLU A 61 1.11 7.86 -13.73
C GLU A 61 1.81 6.62 -13.16
N ALA A 62 2.45 6.75 -11.98
CA ALA A 62 3.08 5.61 -11.30
C ALA A 62 2.02 4.58 -10.85
N VAL A 63 0.90 5.05 -10.29
CA VAL A 63 -0.22 4.17 -9.90
C VAL A 63 -0.78 3.44 -11.13
N ASP A 64 -1.03 4.16 -12.23
CA ASP A 64 -1.58 3.57 -13.45
C ASP A 64 -0.62 2.55 -14.09
N ALA A 65 0.68 2.81 -14.09
CA ALA A 65 1.69 1.89 -14.62
C ALA A 65 1.80 0.59 -13.78
N LEU A 66 1.60 0.69 -12.47
CA LEU A 66 1.67 -0.44 -11.54
C LEU A 66 0.36 -1.25 -11.46
N ALA A 67 -0.78 -0.62 -11.72
CA ALA A 67 -2.09 -1.21 -11.53
C ALA A 67 -2.30 -2.61 -12.16
N PRO A 68 -1.72 -2.94 -13.33
CA PRO A 68 -1.84 -4.28 -13.91
C PRO A 68 -1.16 -5.39 -13.10
N TYR A 69 -0.24 -5.04 -12.19
CA TYR A 69 0.64 -6.00 -11.51
C TYR A 69 0.36 -6.09 -10.01
N ILE A 70 -0.21 -5.05 -9.41
CA ILE A 70 -0.42 -4.93 -7.97
C ILE A 70 -1.81 -5.44 -7.61
N ASP A 71 -1.87 -6.37 -6.66
CA ASP A 71 -3.13 -6.91 -6.15
C ASP A 71 -3.59 -6.14 -4.91
N ILE A 72 -2.66 -5.77 -4.03
CA ILE A 72 -2.95 -5.12 -2.77
C ILE A 72 -2.13 -3.83 -2.67
N TRP A 73 -2.81 -2.71 -2.51
CA TRP A 73 -2.16 -1.44 -2.22
C TRP A 73 -2.15 -1.20 -0.71
N LEU A 74 -1.01 -0.81 -0.19
CA LEU A 74 -0.80 -0.53 1.23
C LEU A 74 -0.23 0.88 1.42
N PRO A 75 -0.97 1.94 1.01
CA PRO A 75 -0.51 3.31 1.14
C PRO A 75 -0.67 3.83 2.57
N ASP A 76 0.29 4.67 2.99
CA ASP A 76 0.08 5.55 4.14
C ASP A 76 -0.80 6.73 3.74
N LEU A 77 -1.71 7.12 4.62
CA LEU A 77 -2.42 8.39 4.56
C LEU A 77 -2.10 9.14 5.86
N LYS A 78 -1.01 9.93 5.82
CA LYS A 78 -0.33 10.39 7.05
C LYS A 78 -0.94 11.64 7.66
N TYR A 79 -1.30 12.63 6.84
CA TYR A 79 -1.74 13.95 7.27
C TYR A 79 -2.94 14.42 6.45
N TYR A 80 -3.85 15.13 7.09
CA TYR A 80 -4.87 15.93 6.43
C TYR A 80 -4.40 17.38 6.26
N SER A 81 -3.70 17.93 7.27
CA SER A 81 -3.22 19.30 7.33
C SER A 81 -1.93 19.49 6.52
N SER A 82 -1.91 20.50 5.64
CA SER A 82 -0.71 20.93 4.92
C SER A 82 0.39 21.48 5.85
N GLU A 83 0.02 22.06 6.99
CA GLU A 83 0.98 22.53 7.99
C GLU A 83 1.74 21.35 8.62
N LEU A 84 1.03 20.28 9.00
CA LEU A 84 1.64 19.09 9.57
C LEU A 84 2.50 18.35 8.54
N SER A 85 2.03 18.21 7.32
CA SER A 85 2.80 17.55 6.26
C SER A 85 4.03 18.35 5.85
N ALA A 86 3.95 19.68 5.81
CA ALA A 86 5.12 20.53 5.62
C ALA A 86 6.14 20.39 6.75
N ARG A 87 5.66 20.35 8.00
CA ARG A 87 6.52 20.27 9.19
C ARG A 87 7.23 18.92 9.32
N TYR A 88 6.53 17.81 9.10
CA TYR A 88 7.05 16.47 9.41
C TYR A 88 7.59 15.72 8.18
N SER A 89 7.21 16.12 6.97
CA SER A 89 7.61 15.45 5.74
C SER A 89 8.10 16.39 4.63
N ALA A 90 8.20 17.70 4.88
CA ALA A 90 8.56 18.73 3.90
C ALA A 90 7.71 18.68 2.61
N ALA A 91 6.45 18.22 2.70
CA ALA A 91 5.52 18.03 1.59
C ALA A 91 4.19 18.74 1.89
N PRO A 92 4.07 20.07 1.68
CA PRO A 92 2.86 20.82 2.01
C PRO A 92 1.63 20.41 1.20
N ASP A 93 1.84 19.78 0.06
CA ASP A 93 0.82 19.24 -0.86
C ASP A 93 0.57 17.73 -0.67
N TYR A 94 1.05 17.15 0.44
CA TYR A 94 0.91 15.70 0.69
C TYR A 94 -0.53 15.20 0.55
N PHE A 95 -1.47 15.86 1.22
CA PHE A 95 -2.85 15.37 1.27
C PHE A 95 -3.53 15.37 -0.11
N PRO A 96 -3.52 16.45 -0.90
CA PRO A 96 -4.10 16.41 -2.24
C PRO A 96 -3.47 15.35 -3.14
N VAL A 97 -2.15 15.14 -3.07
CA VAL A 97 -1.46 14.11 -3.87
C VAL A 97 -1.82 12.72 -3.38
N ALA A 98 -1.67 12.43 -2.09
CA ALA A 98 -1.93 11.12 -1.51
C ALA A 98 -3.40 10.71 -1.64
N SER A 99 -4.33 11.64 -1.42
CA SER A 99 -5.76 11.36 -1.55
C SER A 99 -6.17 11.05 -3.00
N ALA A 100 -5.58 11.72 -3.98
CA ALA A 100 -5.79 11.43 -5.40
C ALA A 100 -5.22 10.05 -5.77
N ALA A 101 -4.02 9.72 -5.30
CA ALA A 101 -3.39 8.42 -5.51
C ALA A 101 -4.23 7.29 -4.89
N VAL A 102 -4.69 7.43 -3.65
CA VAL A 102 -5.56 6.46 -2.98
C VAL A 102 -6.86 6.22 -3.76
N LYS A 103 -7.54 7.29 -4.20
CA LYS A 103 -8.74 7.17 -5.05
C LYS A 103 -8.45 6.39 -6.34
N ARG A 104 -7.29 6.61 -6.95
CA ARG A 104 -6.86 5.91 -8.17
C ARG A 104 -6.57 4.44 -7.90
N MET A 105 -5.90 4.11 -6.79
CA MET A 105 -5.63 2.73 -6.34
C MET A 105 -6.94 1.96 -6.12
N ILE A 106 -7.90 2.54 -5.39
CA ILE A 106 -9.22 1.96 -5.15
C ILE A 106 -9.99 1.74 -6.47
N LYS A 107 -9.92 2.70 -7.39
CA LYS A 107 -10.56 2.58 -8.71
C LYS A 107 -10.02 1.39 -9.51
N HIS A 108 -8.72 1.14 -9.44
CA HIS A 108 -8.08 0.03 -10.16
C HIS A 108 -8.36 -1.32 -9.52
N THR A 109 -8.37 -1.41 -8.20
CA THR A 109 -8.58 -2.68 -7.49
C THR A 109 -10.05 -3.10 -7.43
N GLY A 110 -10.98 -2.14 -7.35
CA GLY A 110 -12.39 -2.44 -7.11
C GLY A 110 -12.65 -2.93 -5.68
N PRO A 111 -13.72 -3.72 -5.45
CA PRO A 111 -14.07 -4.24 -4.14
C PRO A 111 -12.98 -5.15 -3.55
N LEU A 112 -12.96 -5.23 -2.22
CA LEU A 112 -12.10 -6.13 -1.47
C LEU A 112 -12.36 -7.58 -1.84
N VAL A 113 -11.29 -8.38 -1.97
CA VAL A 113 -11.36 -9.83 -2.10
C VAL A 113 -10.60 -10.45 -0.94
N LEU A 114 -11.35 -11.13 -0.09
CA LEU A 114 -10.83 -11.89 1.05
C LEU A 114 -11.08 -13.39 0.78
N GLU A 115 -10.14 -14.22 1.18
CA GLU A 115 -10.22 -15.67 1.08
C GLU A 115 -10.10 -16.27 2.47
N ASP A 116 -10.99 -17.19 2.81
CA ASP A 116 -10.94 -17.91 4.07
C ASP A 116 -9.70 -18.79 4.10
N PHE A 117 -8.95 -18.71 5.17
CA PHE A 117 -7.71 -19.43 5.39
C PHE A 117 -7.68 -20.03 6.79
N SER A 118 -7.03 -21.15 6.95
CA SER A 118 -6.83 -21.75 8.27
C SER A 118 -5.36 -22.00 8.51
N GLU A 119 -4.84 -21.43 9.58
CA GLU A 119 -3.46 -21.61 10.03
C GLU A 119 -3.45 -22.10 11.47
N ASN A 120 -2.76 -23.22 11.71
CA ASN A 120 -2.68 -23.85 13.04
C ASN A 120 -4.05 -24.11 13.71
N GLY A 121 -5.09 -24.39 12.89
CA GLY A 121 -6.45 -24.63 13.37
C GLY A 121 -7.25 -23.38 13.71
N GLN A 122 -6.71 -22.19 13.45
CA GLN A 122 -7.41 -20.92 13.58
C GLN A 122 -7.90 -20.45 12.22
N ALA A 123 -9.20 -20.14 12.13
CA ALA A 123 -9.78 -19.54 10.92
C ALA A 123 -9.35 -18.06 10.87
N CYS A 124 -8.84 -17.65 9.72
CA CYS A 124 -8.49 -16.27 9.41
C CYS A 124 -8.85 -15.96 7.97
N GLN A 125 -8.71 -14.70 7.58
CA GLN A 125 -8.94 -14.27 6.21
C GLN A 125 -7.66 -13.66 5.63
N LEU A 126 -7.31 -14.07 4.41
CA LEU A 126 -6.22 -13.47 3.65
C LEU A 126 -6.78 -12.54 2.59
N MET A 127 -6.29 -11.32 2.57
CA MET A 127 -6.62 -10.40 1.48
C MET A 127 -5.91 -10.85 0.21
N LYS A 128 -6.67 -10.98 -0.87
CA LYS A 128 -6.15 -11.30 -2.21
C LYS A 128 -6.12 -10.08 -3.13
N ARG A 129 -7.01 -9.11 -2.89
CA ARG A 129 -7.06 -7.87 -3.67
C ARG A 129 -7.74 -6.76 -2.85
N GLY A 130 -7.25 -5.54 -3.00
CA GLY A 130 -7.87 -4.37 -2.38
C GLY A 130 -6.86 -3.31 -1.94
N VAL A 131 -7.32 -2.41 -1.09
CA VAL A 131 -6.52 -1.33 -0.52
C VAL A 131 -6.57 -1.40 1.00
N ILE A 132 -5.43 -1.27 1.67
CA ILE A 132 -5.32 -1.10 3.12
C ILE A 132 -4.72 0.26 3.38
N LEU A 133 -5.54 1.21 3.83
CA LEU A 133 -5.09 2.54 4.21
C LEU A 133 -4.45 2.49 5.59
N ARG A 134 -3.17 2.85 5.68
CA ARG A 134 -2.50 2.96 6.97
C ARG A 134 -2.50 4.40 7.45
N HIS A 135 -2.92 4.62 8.68
CA HIS A 135 -2.83 5.91 9.34
C HIS A 135 -2.25 5.77 10.75
N MET A 136 -1.23 6.57 11.06
CA MET A 136 -0.66 6.64 12.40
C MET A 136 -1.12 7.92 13.08
N VAL A 137 -1.80 7.77 14.22
CA VAL A 137 -2.21 8.90 15.05
C VAL A 137 -0.98 9.50 15.71
N LEU A 138 -0.64 10.73 15.34
CA LEU A 138 0.49 11.44 15.92
C LEU A 138 0.13 12.02 17.29
N PRO A 139 1.04 11.97 18.27
CA PRO A 139 0.86 12.62 19.57
C PRO A 139 0.50 14.10 19.41
N LYS A 140 -0.50 14.56 20.16
CA LYS A 140 -1.02 15.95 20.15
C LYS A 140 -1.73 16.38 18.85
N HIS A 141 -1.89 15.50 17.85
CA HIS A 141 -2.52 15.82 16.55
C HIS A 141 -3.75 14.95 16.25
N LYS A 142 -4.46 14.48 17.28
CA LYS A 142 -5.67 13.64 17.12
C LYS A 142 -6.74 14.27 16.23
N ASP A 143 -6.86 15.61 16.25
CA ASP A 143 -7.88 16.32 15.49
C ASP A 143 -7.61 16.24 13.97
N ASP A 144 -6.34 16.18 13.56
CA ASP A 144 -5.95 15.94 12.17
C ASP A 144 -6.36 14.52 11.73
N SER A 145 -6.12 13.53 12.59
CA SER A 145 -6.56 12.15 12.36
C SER A 145 -8.08 12.04 12.24
N ILE A 146 -8.84 12.74 13.08
CA ILE A 146 -10.30 12.75 13.03
C ILE A 146 -10.78 13.34 11.69
N ARG A 147 -10.21 14.46 11.23
CA ARG A 147 -10.52 15.05 9.92
C ARG A 147 -10.22 14.10 8.78
N LEU A 148 -9.09 13.40 8.85
CA LEU A 148 -8.70 12.41 7.86
C LEU A 148 -9.70 11.24 7.81
N LEU A 149 -10.12 10.71 8.97
CA LEU A 149 -11.10 9.63 9.04
C LEU A 149 -12.46 10.05 8.50
N HIS A 150 -12.93 11.29 8.80
CA HIS A 150 -14.13 11.83 8.18
C HIS A 150 -13.99 11.91 6.66
N TRP A 151 -12.85 12.42 6.17
CA TRP A 151 -12.61 12.47 4.73
C TRP A 151 -12.66 11.07 4.08
N ILE A 152 -12.05 10.06 4.71
CA ILE A 152 -12.10 8.66 4.24
C ILE A 152 -13.56 8.21 4.13
N HIS A 153 -14.34 8.40 5.19
CA HIS A 153 -15.77 8.03 5.23
C HIS A 153 -16.57 8.71 4.11
N ASP A 154 -16.37 10.01 3.92
CA ASP A 154 -17.20 10.83 3.01
C ASP A 154 -16.79 10.67 1.53
N ASN A 155 -15.56 10.22 1.24
CA ASN A 155 -14.99 10.30 -0.11
C ASN A 155 -14.59 8.95 -0.72
N LEU A 156 -14.51 7.88 0.06
CA LEU A 156 -14.10 6.57 -0.43
C LEU A 156 -15.26 5.57 -0.38
N PRO A 157 -15.39 4.69 -1.39
CA PRO A 157 -16.50 3.73 -1.46
C PRO A 157 -16.34 2.64 -0.39
N GLU A 158 -17.40 2.39 0.35
CA GLU A 158 -17.47 1.30 1.33
C GLU A 158 -17.24 -0.07 0.67
N GLY A 159 -16.58 -0.98 1.39
CA GLY A 159 -16.29 -2.34 0.89
C GLY A 159 -15.13 -2.43 -0.10
N HIS A 160 -14.41 -1.33 -0.36
CA HIS A 160 -13.28 -1.31 -1.29
C HIS A 160 -11.91 -1.19 -0.59
N PHE A 161 -11.90 -0.93 0.70
CA PHE A 161 -10.67 -0.75 1.47
C PHE A 161 -10.85 -1.18 2.93
N LEU A 162 -9.72 -1.40 3.59
CA LEU A 162 -9.62 -1.49 5.05
C LEU A 162 -8.81 -0.30 5.58
N VAL A 163 -9.03 0.04 6.85
CA VAL A 163 -8.22 1.05 7.55
C VAL A 163 -7.42 0.39 8.65
N SER A 164 -6.10 0.53 8.58
CA SER A 164 -5.18 0.18 9.65
C SER A 164 -4.84 1.43 10.45
N LEU A 165 -5.55 1.63 11.56
CA LEU A 165 -5.32 2.75 12.45
C LEU A 165 -4.29 2.37 13.51
N MET A 166 -3.16 3.08 13.53
CA MET A 166 -2.03 2.81 14.41
C MET A 166 -1.86 3.94 15.43
N SER A 167 -1.57 3.59 16.67
CA SER A 167 -1.29 4.56 17.76
C SER A 167 0.10 4.36 18.38
N GLN A 168 0.91 3.48 17.82
CA GLN A 168 2.23 3.08 18.36
C GLN A 168 3.34 4.00 17.86
N TYR A 169 3.31 5.26 18.27
CA TYR A 169 4.42 6.16 18.03
C TYR A 169 5.40 6.08 19.20
N THR A 170 6.61 5.57 18.92
CA THR A 170 7.74 5.59 19.89
C THR A 170 8.77 6.58 19.38
N PRO A 171 8.93 7.75 20.03
CA PRO A 171 9.98 8.67 19.65
C PRO A 171 11.35 8.08 20.03
N PHE A 172 12.27 8.04 19.07
CA PHE A 172 13.67 7.76 19.32
C PHE A 172 14.39 9.09 19.48
N TYR A 173 14.97 9.33 20.67
CA TYR A 173 15.78 10.51 20.98
C TYR A 173 17.25 10.14 20.95
#